data_e191cc205a98a2749f9ffc631d43e6bf
#
_entry.id   e191cc205a98a2749f9ffc631d43e6bf
#
_cell.length_a   1.000
_cell.length_b   1.000
_cell.length_c   1.000
_cell.angle_alpha   90.00
_cell.angle_beta   90.00
_cell.angle_gamma   90.00
#
_symmetry.space_group_name_H-M   'P 1'
#
loop_
_entity.id
_entity.type
_entity.pdbx_description
1 polymer ?
#
loop_
_entity_poly.entity_id
_entity_poly.type
_entity_poly.pdbx_seq_one_letter_code
_entity_poly.pdbx_strand_id
1 'polypeptide(L)' 'MASTHQAALQSKHQVLDRRLSEEESRPMPDSRIVAELKKQKLRVKEELASF' A
#
# COMPACT_ATOMS: atom_id res chain seq x y z
N MET A 1 21.89 -4.49 6.87
CA MET A 1 20.90 -5.51 6.48
C MET A 1 19.51 -5.03 6.81
N ALA A 2 18.58 -5.12 5.87
CA ALA A 2 17.18 -4.79 6.17
C ALA A 2 16.63 -5.81 7.17
N SER A 3 15.87 -5.33 8.16
CA SER A 3 15.22 -6.23 9.11
C SER A 3 14.11 -7.00 8.41
N THR A 4 13.76 -8.17 8.95
CA THR A 4 12.62 -8.96 8.43
C THR A 4 11.34 -8.13 8.43
N HIS A 5 11.15 -7.32 9.47
CA HIS A 5 9.99 -6.44 9.59
C HIS A 5 9.98 -5.39 8.47
N GLN A 6 11.12 -4.78 8.18
CA GLN A 6 11.24 -3.80 7.11
C GLN A 6 10.96 -4.42 5.75
N ALA A 7 11.50 -5.63 5.49
CA ALA A 7 11.25 -6.34 4.25
C ALA A 7 9.76 -6.68 4.09
N ALA A 8 9.11 -7.09 5.16
CA ALA A 8 7.67 -7.36 5.15
C ALA A 8 6.85 -6.11 4.85
N LEU A 9 7.22 -4.96 5.42
CA LEU A 9 6.57 -3.69 5.15
C LEU A 9 6.74 -3.27 3.69
N GLN A 10 7.93 -3.44 3.13
CA GLN A 10 8.18 -3.12 1.72
C GLN A 10 7.33 -3.98 0.80
N SER A 11 7.25 -5.29 1.07
CA SER A 11 6.40 -6.20 0.30
C SER A 11 4.94 -5.79 0.39
N LYS A 12 4.47 -5.45 1.57
CA LYS A 12 3.10 -5.01 1.80
C LYS A 12 2.81 -3.71 1.03
N HIS A 13 3.75 -2.78 1.04
CA HIS A 13 3.63 -1.53 0.30
C HIS A 13 3.47 -1.79 -1.21
N GLN A 14 4.27 -2.70 -1.76
CA GLN A 14 4.18 -3.06 -3.17
C GLN A 14 2.85 -3.70 -3.51
N VAL A 15 2.34 -4.59 -2.67
CA VAL A 15 1.04 -5.24 -2.86
C VAL A 15 -0.08 -4.21 -2.84
N LEU A 16 -0.05 -3.29 -1.89
CA LEU A 16 -1.05 -2.24 -1.77
C LEU A 16 -1.02 -1.31 -2.99
N ASP A 17 0.17 -0.96 -3.44
CA ASP A 17 0.36 -0.11 -4.61
C ASP A 17 -0.23 -0.76 -5.87
N ARG A 18 0.03 -2.06 -6.04
CA ARG A 18 -0.52 -2.83 -7.16
C ARG A 18 -2.04 -2.89 -7.10
N ARG A 19 -2.61 -3.20 -5.94
CA ARG A 19 -4.06 -3.25 -5.76
C ARG A 19 -4.72 -1.91 -6.04
N LEU A 20 -4.10 -0.84 -5.56
CA LEU A 20 -4.60 0.50 -5.81
C LEU A 20 -4.62 0.81 -7.31
N SER A 21 -3.53 0.49 -8.01
CA SER A 21 -3.44 0.68 -9.44
C SER A 21 -4.51 -0.11 -10.19
N GLU A 22 -4.70 -1.37 -9.82
CA GLU A 22 -5.74 -2.22 -10.42
C GLU A 22 -7.14 -1.65 -10.19
N GLU A 23 -7.42 -1.19 -8.98
CA GLU A 23 -8.73 -0.63 -8.64
C GLU A 23 -8.98 0.67 -9.41
N GLU A 24 -7.99 1.54 -9.51
CA GLU A 24 -8.11 2.80 -10.24
C GLU A 24 -8.25 2.59 -11.75
N SER A 25 -7.75 1.46 -12.26
CA SER A 25 -7.83 1.11 -13.69
C SER A 25 -9.19 0.58 -14.11
N ARG A 26 -10.06 0.26 -13.17
CA ARG A 26 -11.41 -0.23 -13.51
C ARG A 26 -12.25 0.87 -14.12
N PRO A 27 -13.21 0.53 -15.02
CA PRO A 27 -14.10 1.53 -15.61
C PRO A 27 -14.91 2.30 -14.57
N MET A 28 -15.26 1.64 -13.45
CA MET A 28 -15.96 2.29 -12.34
C MET A 28 -15.23 1.94 -11.04
N PRO A 29 -14.17 2.68 -10.70
CA PRO A 29 -13.45 2.42 -9.46
C PRO A 29 -14.36 2.61 -8.24
N ASP A 30 -14.22 1.71 -7.27
CA ASP A 30 -14.91 1.84 -5.99
C ASP A 30 -14.15 2.83 -5.12
N SER A 31 -14.76 4.00 -4.87
CA SER A 31 -14.09 5.05 -4.11
C SER A 31 -13.78 4.65 -2.67
N ARG A 32 -14.58 3.76 -2.08
CA ARG A 32 -14.33 3.25 -0.73
C ARG A 32 -13.09 2.37 -0.70
N ILE A 33 -12.96 1.47 -1.67
CA ILE A 33 -11.80 0.59 -1.77
C ILE A 33 -10.55 1.41 -2.07
N VAL A 34 -10.64 2.38 -2.98
CA VAL A 34 -9.52 3.26 -3.31
C VAL A 34 -9.06 4.03 -2.07
N ALA A 35 -10.00 4.62 -1.33
CA ALA A 35 -9.68 5.37 -0.11
C ALA A 35 -9.03 4.48 0.94
N GLU A 36 -9.54 3.27 1.14
CA GLU A 36 -9.00 2.31 2.09
C GLU A 36 -7.58 1.89 1.72
N LEU A 37 -7.35 1.59 0.45
CA LEU A 37 -6.03 1.21 -0.03
C LEU A 37 -5.01 2.35 0.13
N LYS A 38 -5.42 3.58 -0.18
CA LYS A 38 -4.57 4.76 0.02
C LYS A 38 -4.21 4.95 1.49
N LYS A 39 -5.17 4.76 2.38
CA LYS A 39 -4.95 4.86 3.81
C LYS A 39 -3.96 3.82 4.30
N GLN A 40 -4.13 2.56 3.90
CA GLN A 40 -3.22 1.48 4.26
C GLN A 40 -1.83 1.73 3.71
N LYS A 41 -1.73 2.17 2.47
CA LYS A 41 -0.45 2.50 1.83
C LYS A 41 0.28 3.60 2.60
N LEU A 42 -0.44 4.63 3.01
CA LEU A 42 0.14 5.73 3.79
C LEU A 42 0.69 5.23 5.13
N ARG A 43 -0.06 4.38 5.84
CA ARG A 43 0.39 3.82 7.10
C ARG A 43 1.67 3.01 6.95
N VAL A 44 1.72 2.16 5.93
CA VAL A 44 2.92 1.36 5.66
C VAL A 44 4.10 2.27 5.32
N LYS A 45 3.86 3.31 4.53
CA LYS A 45 4.89 4.28 4.18
C LYS A 45 5.43 4.99 5.42
N GLU A 46 4.55 5.39 6.34
CA GLU A 46 4.95 6.03 7.59
C GLU A 46 5.79 5.09 8.46
N GLU A 47 5.41 3.82 8.54
CA GLU A 47 6.17 2.83 9.27
C GLU A 47 7.55 2.61 8.64
N LEU A 48 7.63 2.57 7.32
CA LEU A 48 8.91 2.45 6.63
C LEU A 48 9.80 3.67 6.88
N ALA A 49 9.21 4.85 6.98
CA ALA A 49 9.95 6.08 7.22
C ALA A 49 10.49 6.18 8.66
N SER A 50 9.97 5.39 9.58
CA SER A 50 10.39 5.42 10.98
C SER A 50 11.58 4.51 11.30
N PHE A 51 12.11 3.76 10.36
CA PHE A 51 13.31 2.96 10.56
C PHE A 51 14.58 3.77 10.55
#